data_24f387e7e664ac022a2f9991e8e35e51
#
_entry.id   24f387e7e664ac022a2f9991e8e35e51
#
_cell.length_a   1.000
_cell.length_b   1.000
_cell.length_c   1.000
_cell.angle_alpha   90.00
_cell.angle_beta   90.00
_cell.angle_gamma   90.00
#
_symmetry.space_group_name_H-M   'P 1'
#
loop_
_entity.id
_entity.type
_entity.pdbx_description
1 polymer ?
#
loop_
_entity_poly.entity_id
_entity_poly.type
_entity_poly.pdbx_seq_one_letter_code
_entity_poly.pdbx_strand_id
1 'polypeptide(L)'
;MEERIFQIGVTGNDKRFAMRHCRWQIRLIVVCATAILLCLQSGCQLINRFRTDPLANVPVAFNDTPSKEQLLAHLAAQKSQIRQIQSDVRVSMDGLPTLRGTLAVEKPNRLRLTAGLLGVSELGVDVGSNAERFWFWTKVAAPGQEPGIYYADHAQYQNSNLHAAVPIEPSWLMDALGLVEFRHDDRIEGPIVRPDGMYEIRTYRSNRNIRVSVIDPKYGWVSQQAMYDGAGRLLAHADSIDYQHYPDQGVNLPGLIELTAYNPAGGKLEISVDPSNYKLNSIYGDPDKLWAMPNPGNVSLFNLVTQQRVSEPQMEIDKVSDGKSFDHRTSSGENRFQSFAGRTLR
;
A
#
# COMPACT_ATOMS: atom_id res chain seq x y z
N MET A 1 83.22 -45.80 -26.96
CA MET A 1 81.90 -45.65 -27.61
C MET A 1 81.45 -44.23 -27.30
N GLU A 2 81.49 -43.38 -28.39
CA GLU A 2 81.36 -41.92 -28.34
C GLU A 2 79.91 -41.49 -28.21
N GLU A 3 79.60 -40.69 -27.24
CA GLU A 3 78.31 -39.89 -27.20
C GLU A 3 78.46 -38.62 -28.03
N ARG A 4 77.63 -38.45 -29.05
CA ARG A 4 77.58 -37.24 -29.82
C ARG A 4 76.45 -36.32 -29.23
N ILE A 5 76.88 -35.27 -28.63
CA ILE A 5 76.01 -34.16 -28.15
C ILE A 5 75.63 -33.34 -29.37
N PHE A 6 74.35 -33.29 -29.68
CA PHE A 6 73.78 -32.47 -30.71
C PHE A 6 73.42 -31.09 -30.12
N GLN A 7 74.20 -30.05 -30.33
CA GLN A 7 73.88 -28.68 -29.96
C GLN A 7 72.99 -28.07 -31.04
N ILE A 8 71.71 -27.81 -30.73
CA ILE A 8 70.83 -27.04 -31.57
C ILE A 8 71.07 -25.57 -31.25
N GLY A 9 71.70 -24.85 -32.16
CA GLY A 9 71.87 -23.39 -32.10
C GLY A 9 70.56 -22.68 -32.39
N VAL A 10 69.93 -22.09 -31.39
CA VAL A 10 68.80 -21.20 -31.53
C VAL A 10 69.31 -19.83 -31.96
N THR A 11 69.13 -19.47 -33.21
CA THR A 11 69.53 -18.18 -33.80
C THR A 11 68.69 -17.04 -33.17
N GLY A 12 69.35 -15.98 -32.76
CA GLY A 12 68.79 -14.83 -32.00
C GLY A 12 67.76 -13.98 -32.73
N ASN A 13 67.27 -14.40 -33.88
CA ASN A 13 66.31 -13.64 -34.67
C ASN A 13 64.82 -13.91 -34.28
N ASP A 14 64.52 -15.10 -33.74
CA ASP A 14 63.13 -15.47 -33.36
C ASP A 14 62.63 -14.76 -32.11
N LYS A 15 63.47 -14.39 -31.19
CA LYS A 15 63.06 -13.68 -29.96
C LYS A 15 62.60 -12.24 -30.21
N ARG A 16 63.12 -11.56 -31.26
CA ARG A 16 62.70 -10.20 -31.62
C ARG A 16 61.36 -10.19 -32.33
N PHE A 17 61.04 -11.22 -33.06
CA PHE A 17 59.72 -11.34 -33.76
C PHE A 17 58.60 -11.67 -32.78
N ALA A 18 58.83 -12.56 -31.84
CA ALA A 18 57.90 -12.90 -30.79
C ALA A 18 57.58 -11.71 -29.84
N MET A 19 58.58 -10.89 -29.47
CA MET A 19 58.37 -9.69 -28.65
C MET A 19 57.61 -8.57 -29.38
N ARG A 20 57.72 -8.45 -30.70
CA ARG A 20 56.98 -7.46 -31.48
C ARG A 20 55.48 -7.84 -31.58
N HIS A 21 55.15 -9.10 -31.76
CA HIS A 21 53.76 -9.59 -31.79
C HIS A 21 53.09 -9.47 -30.42
N CYS A 22 53.79 -9.81 -29.33
CA CYS A 22 53.25 -9.68 -27.98
C CYS A 22 52.95 -8.19 -27.62
N ARG A 23 53.84 -7.28 -28.00
CA ARG A 23 53.62 -5.85 -27.78
C ARG A 23 52.43 -5.28 -28.60
N TRP A 24 52.18 -5.81 -29.78
CA TRP A 24 51.07 -5.38 -30.63
C TRP A 24 49.73 -5.91 -30.08
N GLN A 25 49.69 -7.18 -29.61
CA GLN A 25 48.51 -7.74 -28.97
C GLN A 25 48.16 -7.03 -27.67
N ILE A 26 49.14 -6.68 -26.84
CA ILE A 26 48.90 -5.89 -25.60
C ILE A 26 48.31 -4.51 -25.93
N ARG A 27 48.83 -3.85 -26.97
CA ARG A 27 48.29 -2.55 -27.40
C ARG A 27 46.85 -2.67 -27.90
N LEU A 28 46.51 -3.72 -28.62
CA LEU A 28 45.16 -3.96 -29.11
C LEU A 28 44.18 -4.22 -27.97
N ILE A 29 44.57 -5.00 -26.96
CA ILE A 29 43.79 -5.27 -25.75
C ILE A 29 43.56 -4.00 -24.95
N VAL A 30 44.58 -3.14 -24.79
CA VAL A 30 44.46 -1.86 -24.09
C VAL A 30 43.52 -0.90 -24.83
N VAL A 31 43.61 -0.82 -26.16
CA VAL A 31 42.69 0.00 -26.98
C VAL A 31 41.26 -0.52 -26.92
N CYS A 32 41.05 -1.83 -26.97
CA CYS A 32 39.71 -2.41 -26.81
C CYS A 32 39.15 -2.18 -25.40
N ALA A 33 39.96 -2.36 -24.35
CA ALA A 33 39.54 -2.10 -22.96
C ALA A 33 39.18 -0.62 -22.73
N THR A 34 39.96 0.32 -23.28
CA THR A 34 39.63 1.77 -23.19
C THR A 34 38.39 2.14 -24.00
N ALA A 35 38.18 1.53 -25.17
CA ALA A 35 36.96 1.73 -25.95
C ALA A 35 35.70 1.20 -25.22
N ILE A 36 35.79 0.03 -24.57
CA ILE A 36 34.72 -0.53 -23.76
C ILE A 36 34.43 0.36 -22.54
N LEU A 37 35.47 0.88 -21.88
CA LEU A 37 35.33 1.80 -20.73
C LEU A 37 34.65 3.10 -21.12
N LEU A 38 34.99 3.66 -22.29
CA LEU A 38 34.35 4.87 -22.84
C LEU A 38 32.89 4.62 -23.25
N CYS A 39 32.54 3.43 -23.76
CA CYS A 39 31.17 3.06 -24.09
C CYS A 39 30.30 2.88 -22.82
N LEU A 40 30.88 2.41 -21.72
CA LEU A 40 30.18 2.25 -20.46
C LEU A 40 29.85 3.61 -19.81
N GLN A 41 30.69 4.63 -19.99
CA GLN A 41 30.42 5.97 -19.46
C GLN A 41 29.38 6.73 -20.27
N SER A 42 29.24 6.45 -21.57
CA SER A 42 28.25 7.09 -22.45
C SER A 42 26.85 6.48 -22.30
N GLY A 43 26.75 5.22 -21.90
CA GLY A 43 25.48 4.47 -21.83
C GLY A 43 24.49 5.02 -20.81
N CYS A 44 24.95 5.53 -19.69
CA CYS A 44 24.07 6.07 -18.65
C CYS A 44 23.42 7.42 -19.02
N GLN A 45 24.04 8.23 -19.84
CA GLN A 45 23.46 9.51 -20.25
C GLN A 45 22.44 9.38 -21.39
N LEU A 46 22.56 8.36 -22.25
CA LEU A 46 21.61 8.12 -23.32
C LEU A 46 20.27 7.56 -22.80
N ILE A 47 20.30 6.71 -21.79
CA ILE A 47 19.08 6.12 -21.19
C ILE A 47 18.23 7.19 -20.50
N ASN A 48 18.83 8.19 -19.88
CA ASN A 48 18.10 9.30 -19.29
C ASN A 48 17.46 10.26 -20.30
N ARG A 49 17.97 10.34 -21.52
CA ARG A 49 17.37 11.18 -22.59
C ARG A 49 16.08 10.60 -23.18
N PHE A 50 15.85 9.32 -23.01
CA PHE A 50 14.63 8.63 -23.50
C PHE A 50 13.59 8.38 -22.40
N ARG A 51 13.85 8.76 -21.16
CA ARG A 51 12.83 8.82 -20.13
C ARG A 51 11.98 10.06 -20.41
N THR A 52 10.93 9.90 -21.16
CA THR A 52 9.84 10.87 -21.19
C THR A 52 9.33 11.04 -19.77
N ASP A 53 9.36 12.26 -19.26
CA ASP A 53 8.72 12.57 -17.97
C ASP A 53 7.24 12.15 -18.06
N PRO A 54 6.79 11.17 -17.28
CA PRO A 54 5.39 10.72 -17.33
C PRO A 54 4.40 11.84 -17.01
N LEU A 55 4.89 12.93 -16.42
CA LEU A 55 4.08 14.06 -16.01
C LEU A 55 4.22 15.28 -16.95
N ALA A 56 5.01 15.19 -18.04
CA ALA A 56 5.25 16.30 -18.96
C ALA A 56 3.96 16.87 -19.58
N ASN A 57 2.94 16.03 -19.76
CA ASN A 57 1.67 16.40 -20.36
C ASN A 57 0.53 16.59 -19.34
N VAL A 58 0.84 16.54 -18.05
CA VAL A 58 -0.17 16.76 -17.01
C VAL A 58 -0.46 18.27 -16.91
N PRO A 59 -1.71 18.70 -17.03
CA PRO A 59 -2.08 20.11 -16.90
C PRO A 59 -1.70 20.65 -15.51
N VAL A 60 -1.21 21.88 -15.48
CA VAL A 60 -0.99 22.60 -14.21
C VAL A 60 -2.37 22.92 -13.60
N ALA A 61 -2.57 22.51 -12.34
CA ALA A 61 -3.84 22.70 -11.66
C ALA A 61 -4.08 24.17 -11.25
N PHE A 62 -3.02 24.84 -10.77
CA PHE A 62 -3.11 26.21 -10.26
C PHE A 62 -1.92 27.02 -10.76
N ASN A 63 -2.22 28.22 -11.30
CA ASN A 63 -1.17 29.19 -11.69
C ASN A 63 -0.75 30.04 -10.50
N ASP A 64 -1.67 30.27 -9.56
CA ASP A 64 -1.49 31.05 -8.34
C ASP A 64 -2.01 30.26 -7.14
N THR A 65 -1.78 30.78 -5.92
CA THR A 65 -2.35 30.17 -4.71
C THR A 65 -3.86 30.16 -4.78
N PRO A 66 -4.50 28.97 -4.84
CA PRO A 66 -5.96 28.88 -4.97
C PRO A 66 -6.69 29.35 -3.70
N SER A 67 -7.91 29.82 -3.85
CA SER A 67 -8.83 29.94 -2.71
C SER A 67 -9.20 28.55 -2.17
N LYS A 68 -9.74 28.49 -0.97
CA LYS A 68 -10.25 27.23 -0.39
C LYS A 68 -11.28 26.58 -1.31
N GLU A 69 -12.21 27.37 -1.81
CA GLU A 69 -13.29 26.91 -2.68
C GLU A 69 -12.75 26.36 -4.01
N GLN A 70 -11.76 27.03 -4.60
CA GLN A 70 -11.10 26.57 -5.83
C GLN A 70 -10.37 25.24 -5.61
N LEU A 71 -9.62 25.12 -4.52
CA LEU A 71 -8.90 23.89 -4.19
C LEU A 71 -9.84 22.71 -3.92
N LEU A 72 -10.90 22.94 -3.14
CA LEU A 72 -11.91 21.90 -2.87
C LEU A 72 -12.68 21.51 -4.12
N ALA A 73 -13.04 22.49 -4.98
CA ALA A 73 -13.69 22.21 -6.26
C ALA A 73 -12.79 21.38 -7.19
N HIS A 74 -11.50 21.67 -7.25
CA HIS A 74 -10.53 20.90 -8.03
C HIS A 74 -10.45 19.44 -7.56
N LEU A 75 -10.29 19.21 -6.25
CA LEU A 75 -10.25 17.86 -5.67
C LEU A 75 -11.57 17.11 -5.89
N ALA A 76 -12.70 17.80 -5.76
CA ALA A 76 -14.01 17.21 -6.03
C ALA A 76 -14.19 16.85 -7.51
N ALA A 77 -13.70 17.70 -8.43
CA ALA A 77 -13.75 17.44 -9.87
C ALA A 77 -12.96 16.18 -10.24
N GLN A 78 -11.72 16.05 -9.79
CA GLN A 78 -10.90 14.84 -10.00
C GLN A 78 -11.61 13.60 -9.44
N LYS A 79 -12.09 13.66 -8.20
CA LYS A 79 -12.82 12.57 -7.58
C LYS A 79 -14.09 12.20 -8.35
N SER A 80 -14.81 13.16 -8.94
CA SER A 80 -16.07 12.90 -9.65
C SER A 80 -15.92 12.04 -10.90
N GLN A 81 -14.76 12.08 -11.53
CA GLN A 81 -14.44 11.28 -12.73
C GLN A 81 -14.25 9.79 -12.41
N ILE A 82 -14.03 9.47 -11.15
CA ILE A 82 -13.76 8.10 -10.71
C ILE A 82 -14.94 7.59 -9.88
N ARG A 83 -15.64 6.58 -10.37
CA ARG A 83 -16.66 5.83 -9.62
C ARG A 83 -16.09 4.53 -9.08
N GLN A 84 -15.28 3.87 -9.88
CA GLN A 84 -14.71 2.56 -9.61
C GLN A 84 -13.25 2.52 -9.98
N ILE A 85 -12.46 1.81 -9.21
CA ILE A 85 -11.05 1.48 -9.49
C ILE A 85 -10.88 -0.02 -9.32
N GLN A 86 -10.16 -0.63 -10.26
CA GLN A 86 -9.57 -1.96 -10.07
C GLN A 86 -8.11 -1.89 -10.49
N SER A 87 -7.22 -2.51 -9.71
CA SER A 87 -5.79 -2.58 -10.02
C SER A 87 -5.16 -3.86 -9.50
N ASP A 88 -4.08 -4.28 -10.14
CA ASP A 88 -3.16 -5.25 -9.54
C ASP A 88 -2.37 -4.52 -8.45
N VAL A 89 -2.03 -5.23 -7.37
CA VAL A 89 -1.25 -4.64 -6.28
C VAL A 89 -0.13 -5.54 -5.82
N ARG A 90 0.96 -4.91 -5.37
CA ARG A 90 1.96 -5.51 -4.49
C ARG A 90 1.80 -4.89 -3.11
N VAL A 91 1.78 -5.72 -2.08
CA VAL A 91 1.68 -5.28 -0.68
C VAL A 91 2.92 -5.76 0.05
N SER A 92 3.63 -4.83 0.65
CA SER A 92 4.81 -5.12 1.46
C SER A 92 4.59 -4.63 2.89
N MET A 93 5.00 -5.43 3.84
CA MET A 93 4.95 -5.14 5.27
C MET A 93 6.23 -5.65 5.91
N ASP A 94 6.70 -4.99 6.98
CA ASP A 94 7.90 -5.40 7.68
C ASP A 94 7.81 -6.85 8.20
N GLY A 95 8.85 -7.62 7.95
CA GLY A 95 8.95 -9.02 8.38
C GLY A 95 8.15 -10.02 7.55
N LEU A 96 7.46 -9.59 6.48
CA LEU A 96 6.71 -10.45 5.58
C LEU A 96 7.24 -10.36 4.14
N PRO A 97 7.16 -11.44 3.35
CA PRO A 97 7.44 -11.37 1.93
C PRO A 97 6.40 -10.49 1.22
N THR A 98 6.78 -9.86 0.11
CA THR A 98 5.85 -9.08 -0.71
C THR A 98 4.73 -9.96 -1.26
N LEU A 99 3.50 -9.60 -0.95
CA LEU A 99 2.29 -10.25 -1.41
C LEU A 99 1.83 -9.64 -2.74
N ARG A 100 1.15 -10.42 -3.57
CA ARG A 100 0.54 -9.97 -4.82
C ARG A 100 -0.95 -10.22 -4.81
N GLY A 101 -1.70 -9.29 -5.41
CA GLY A 101 -3.15 -9.40 -5.39
C GLY A 101 -3.86 -8.33 -6.18
N THR A 102 -5.06 -8.01 -5.76
CA THR A 102 -5.93 -7.05 -6.41
C THR A 102 -6.49 -6.05 -5.41
N LEU A 103 -6.67 -4.83 -5.86
CA LEU A 103 -7.41 -3.78 -5.18
C LEU A 103 -8.62 -3.43 -6.03
N ALA A 104 -9.79 -3.41 -5.42
CA ALA A 104 -11.03 -2.91 -6.02
C ALA A 104 -11.62 -1.84 -5.09
N VAL A 105 -12.10 -0.76 -5.68
CA VAL A 105 -12.77 0.34 -4.99
C VAL A 105 -14.01 0.74 -5.75
N GLU A 106 -15.13 0.91 -5.06
CA GLU A 106 -16.35 1.52 -5.59
C GLU A 106 -16.91 2.51 -4.57
N LYS A 107 -17.00 3.76 -4.99
CA LYS A 107 -17.55 4.81 -4.11
C LYS A 107 -19.02 4.55 -3.77
N PRO A 108 -19.48 4.95 -2.57
CA PRO A 108 -18.75 5.79 -1.60
C PRO A 108 -17.86 5.01 -0.62
N ASN A 109 -18.10 3.73 -0.35
CA ASN A 109 -17.51 3.04 0.80
C ASN A 109 -17.14 1.57 0.55
N ARG A 110 -17.19 1.10 -0.71
CA ARG A 110 -16.79 -0.25 -1.06
C ARG A 110 -15.32 -0.30 -1.42
N LEU A 111 -14.59 -1.16 -0.73
CA LEU A 111 -13.17 -1.44 -0.95
C LEU A 111 -12.91 -2.92 -0.73
N ARG A 112 -12.07 -3.52 -1.55
CA ARG A 112 -11.51 -4.84 -1.32
C ARG A 112 -10.05 -4.86 -1.76
N LEU A 113 -9.18 -5.19 -0.84
CA LEU A 113 -7.77 -5.47 -1.12
C LEU A 113 -7.51 -6.92 -0.70
N THR A 114 -7.18 -7.76 -1.66
CA THR A 114 -6.77 -9.14 -1.41
C THR A 114 -5.38 -9.34 -1.95
N ALA A 115 -4.48 -9.86 -1.15
CA ALA A 115 -3.13 -10.19 -1.58
C ALA A 115 -2.64 -11.46 -0.89
N GLY A 116 -1.81 -12.24 -1.59
CA GLY A 116 -1.27 -13.49 -1.09
C GLY A 116 0.09 -13.82 -1.70
N LEU A 117 0.75 -14.81 -1.14
CA LEU A 117 1.99 -15.35 -1.69
C LEU A 117 1.67 -16.48 -2.65
N LEU A 118 2.21 -16.41 -3.86
CA LEU A 118 2.02 -17.46 -4.86
C LEU A 118 2.53 -18.81 -4.34
N GLY A 119 1.64 -19.82 -4.38
CA GLY A 119 1.96 -21.18 -3.93
C GLY A 119 1.85 -21.41 -2.42
N VAL A 120 1.50 -20.38 -1.64
CA VAL A 120 1.28 -20.50 -0.19
C VAL A 120 -0.09 -19.95 0.16
N SER A 121 -1.09 -20.83 0.24
CA SER A 121 -2.51 -20.45 0.49
C SER A 121 -2.73 -19.84 1.87
N GLU A 122 -1.85 -20.14 2.82
CA GLU A 122 -1.96 -19.70 4.22
C GLU A 122 -1.37 -18.30 4.45
N LEU A 123 -0.63 -17.76 3.47
CA LEU A 123 -0.04 -16.43 3.59
C LEU A 123 -0.85 -15.43 2.75
N GLY A 124 -1.52 -14.53 3.41
CA GLY A 124 -2.31 -13.52 2.70
C GLY A 124 -3.02 -12.53 3.60
N VAL A 125 -3.53 -11.49 2.97
CA VAL A 125 -4.35 -10.45 3.59
C VAL A 125 -5.64 -10.27 2.79
N ASP A 126 -6.71 -9.95 3.49
CA ASP A 126 -7.98 -9.58 2.92
C ASP A 126 -8.55 -8.41 3.75
N VAL A 127 -8.52 -7.24 3.18
CA VAL A 127 -9.04 -6.02 3.79
C VAL A 127 -10.21 -5.55 2.96
N GLY A 128 -11.33 -5.28 3.60
CA GLY A 128 -12.48 -4.82 2.84
C GLY A 128 -13.45 -3.96 3.62
N SER A 129 -14.32 -3.33 2.86
CA SER A 129 -15.41 -2.50 3.34
C SER A 129 -16.59 -2.61 2.37
N ASN A 130 -17.79 -2.63 2.90
CA ASN A 130 -19.04 -2.52 2.15
C ASN A 130 -19.97 -1.47 2.80
N ALA A 131 -21.24 -1.45 2.44
CA ALA A 131 -22.18 -0.46 2.96
C ALA A 131 -22.42 -0.58 4.49
N GLU A 132 -22.20 -1.76 5.07
CA GLU A 132 -22.56 -2.05 6.45
C GLU A 132 -21.36 -2.05 7.38
N ARG A 133 -20.25 -2.68 6.93
CA ARG A 133 -19.10 -2.99 7.78
C ARG A 133 -17.79 -2.95 7.02
N PHE A 134 -16.72 -2.97 7.78
CA PHE A 134 -15.37 -3.20 7.30
C PHE A 134 -14.72 -4.37 8.04
N TRP A 135 -13.69 -4.98 7.43
CA TRP A 135 -12.96 -6.11 7.99
C TRP A 135 -11.48 -6.10 7.61
N PHE A 136 -10.74 -6.81 8.45
CA PHE A 136 -9.32 -7.12 8.25
C PHE A 136 -9.13 -8.60 8.52
N TRP A 137 -8.59 -9.30 7.59
CA TRP A 137 -8.19 -10.69 7.75
C TRP A 137 -6.75 -10.86 7.33
N THR A 138 -5.89 -11.27 8.28
CA THR A 138 -4.54 -11.72 8.00
C THR A 138 -4.51 -13.23 8.20
N LYS A 139 -4.12 -13.97 7.19
CA LYS A 139 -3.97 -15.42 7.28
C LYS A 139 -2.77 -15.83 8.13
N VAL A 140 -1.83 -14.88 8.36
CA VAL A 140 -0.71 -15.03 9.28
C VAL A 140 -1.01 -14.23 10.53
N ALA A 141 -1.07 -14.94 11.66
CA ALA A 141 -1.20 -14.25 12.93
C ALA A 141 0.09 -13.48 13.24
N ALA A 142 -0.02 -12.19 13.53
CA ALA A 142 1.08 -11.46 14.14
C ALA A 142 1.38 -12.05 15.54
N PRO A 143 2.63 -11.97 16.01
CA PRO A 143 2.97 -12.49 17.34
C PRO A 143 2.03 -11.92 18.42
N GLY A 144 1.32 -12.79 19.11
CA GLY A 144 0.37 -12.41 20.16
C GLY A 144 -1.05 -12.08 19.71
N GLN A 145 -1.35 -12.24 18.41
CA GLN A 145 -2.71 -12.15 17.87
C GLN A 145 -3.27 -13.53 17.55
N GLU A 146 -4.56 -13.72 17.80
CA GLU A 146 -5.24 -14.89 17.30
C GLU A 146 -5.52 -14.73 15.78
N PRO A 147 -5.28 -15.77 14.97
CA PRO A 147 -5.68 -15.74 13.56
C PRO A 147 -7.21 -15.62 13.47
N GLY A 148 -7.68 -14.63 12.68
CA GLY A 148 -9.11 -14.37 12.60
C GLY A 148 -9.48 -13.26 11.65
N ILE A 149 -10.78 -13.13 11.44
CA ILE A 149 -11.36 -11.97 10.75
C ILE A 149 -11.81 -10.98 11.82
N TYR A 150 -11.22 -9.81 11.79
CA TYR A 150 -11.56 -8.69 12.66
C TYR A 150 -12.47 -7.75 11.87
N TYR A 151 -13.65 -7.43 12.41
CA TYR A 151 -14.61 -6.57 11.72
C TYR A 151 -15.26 -5.56 12.67
N ALA A 152 -15.81 -4.50 12.10
CA ALA A 152 -16.73 -3.61 12.78
C ALA A 152 -17.81 -3.11 11.82
N ASP A 153 -19.02 -2.93 12.32
CA ASP A 153 -20.05 -2.23 11.60
C ASP A 153 -19.77 -0.71 11.66
N HIS A 154 -19.91 -0.01 10.53
CA HIS A 154 -19.57 1.43 10.43
C HIS A 154 -20.28 2.27 11.50
N ALA A 155 -21.58 2.02 11.71
CA ALA A 155 -22.36 2.76 12.71
C ALA A 155 -21.88 2.52 14.15
N GLN A 156 -21.52 1.27 14.48
CA GLN A 156 -20.98 0.94 15.81
C GLN A 156 -19.60 1.54 16.02
N TYR A 157 -18.74 1.47 15.00
CA TYR A 157 -17.38 1.99 15.05
C TYR A 157 -17.38 3.51 15.23
N GLN A 158 -18.21 4.25 14.48
CA GLN A 158 -18.31 5.71 14.60
C GLN A 158 -18.77 6.19 15.99
N ASN A 159 -19.60 5.40 16.67
CA ASN A 159 -20.08 5.68 18.01
C ASN A 159 -19.17 5.14 19.12
N SER A 160 -18.09 4.45 18.78
CA SER A 160 -17.13 3.88 19.73
C SER A 160 -15.94 4.81 19.96
N ASN A 161 -15.18 4.55 21.03
CA ASN A 161 -13.91 5.22 21.26
C ASN A 161 -12.74 4.56 20.48
N LEU A 162 -13.01 3.53 19.71
CA LEU A 162 -11.98 2.74 18.99
C LEU A 162 -11.33 3.49 17.84
N HIS A 163 -12.03 4.44 17.20
CA HIS A 163 -11.45 5.26 16.15
C HIS A 163 -10.23 6.09 16.62
N ALA A 164 -10.09 6.31 17.93
CA ALA A 164 -8.90 6.93 18.51
C ALA A 164 -7.76 5.91 18.74
N ALA A 165 -8.07 4.62 18.81
CA ALA A 165 -7.10 3.54 19.09
C ALA A 165 -6.73 2.73 17.84
N VAL A 166 -7.64 2.64 16.87
CA VAL A 166 -7.45 1.92 15.59
C VAL A 166 -7.88 2.85 14.46
N PRO A 167 -7.02 3.74 14.01
CA PRO A 167 -7.36 4.75 12.99
C PRO A 167 -7.56 4.17 11.59
N ILE A 168 -7.44 2.86 11.43
CA ILE A 168 -7.38 2.21 10.12
C ILE A 168 -8.78 1.75 9.70
N GLU A 169 -9.62 2.70 9.29
CA GLU A 169 -10.74 2.34 8.41
C GLU A 169 -10.21 2.11 6.99
N PRO A 170 -10.72 1.12 6.23
CA PRO A 170 -10.36 0.96 4.82
C PRO A 170 -10.65 2.20 3.96
N SER A 171 -11.58 3.05 4.36
CA SER A 171 -11.84 4.36 3.74
C SER A 171 -10.57 5.24 3.66
N TRP A 172 -9.65 5.08 4.60
CA TRP A 172 -8.40 5.84 4.59
C TRP A 172 -7.47 5.44 3.42
N LEU A 173 -7.48 4.17 3.01
CA LEU A 173 -6.79 3.75 1.78
C LEU A 173 -7.43 4.38 0.53
N MET A 174 -8.76 4.57 0.54
CA MET A 174 -9.43 5.30 -0.55
C MET A 174 -8.98 6.75 -0.62
N ASP A 175 -8.86 7.41 0.53
CA ASP A 175 -8.34 8.77 0.60
C ASP A 175 -6.88 8.85 0.10
N ALA A 176 -6.04 7.87 0.46
CA ALA A 176 -4.65 7.79 0.00
C ALA A 176 -4.52 7.54 -1.52
N LEU A 177 -5.52 6.92 -2.14
CA LEU A 177 -5.65 6.83 -3.60
C LEU A 177 -6.05 8.18 -4.27
N GLY A 178 -6.19 9.25 -3.49
CA GLY A 178 -6.62 10.56 -3.98
C GLY A 178 -8.15 10.73 -4.03
N LEU A 179 -8.93 9.77 -3.50
CA LEU A 179 -10.39 9.83 -3.46
C LEU A 179 -10.91 10.51 -2.18
N VAL A 180 -10.21 11.53 -1.72
CA VAL A 180 -10.53 12.25 -0.47
C VAL A 180 -11.97 12.76 -0.47
N GLU A 181 -12.69 12.50 0.61
CA GLU A 181 -14.05 12.97 0.81
C GLU A 181 -14.12 14.07 1.86
N PHE A 182 -14.62 15.23 1.43
CA PHE A 182 -14.98 16.31 2.32
C PHE A 182 -16.51 16.26 2.53
N ARG A 183 -16.94 16.09 3.77
CA ARG A 183 -18.36 16.04 4.12
C ARG A 183 -18.91 17.45 4.29
N HIS A 184 -20.20 17.60 4.17
CA HIS A 184 -20.87 18.90 4.31
C HIS A 184 -20.73 19.48 5.73
N ASP A 185 -20.62 18.62 6.74
CA ASP A 185 -20.47 18.98 8.15
C ASP A 185 -18.99 19.11 8.59
N ASP A 186 -18.04 18.88 7.69
CA ASP A 186 -16.62 19.05 8.00
C ASP A 186 -16.27 20.54 8.14
N ARG A 187 -15.63 20.92 9.25
CA ARG A 187 -14.97 22.22 9.35
C ARG A 187 -13.62 22.14 8.65
N ILE A 188 -13.43 22.94 7.60
CA ILE A 188 -12.24 22.93 6.77
C ILE A 188 -11.49 24.25 6.90
N GLU A 189 -10.19 24.16 7.22
CA GLU A 189 -9.24 25.27 7.29
C GLU A 189 -8.16 25.13 6.21
N GLY A 190 -7.69 26.26 5.70
CA GLY A 190 -6.71 26.32 4.63
C GLY A 190 -7.31 26.84 3.31
N PRO A 191 -6.54 26.80 2.18
CA PRO A 191 -5.19 26.26 2.10
C PRO A 191 -4.16 27.09 2.86
N ILE A 192 -3.25 26.41 3.55
CA ILE A 192 -2.08 27.02 4.20
C ILE A 192 -0.87 26.70 3.33
N VAL A 193 -0.13 27.71 2.89
CA VAL A 193 1.12 27.50 2.17
C VAL A 193 2.18 27.05 3.15
N ARG A 194 2.73 25.87 2.96
CA ARG A 194 3.80 25.30 3.79
C ARG A 194 5.17 25.85 3.37
N PRO A 195 6.21 25.74 4.22
CA PRO A 195 7.58 26.16 3.85
C PRO A 195 8.16 25.43 2.63
N ASP A 196 7.68 24.21 2.34
CA ASP A 196 8.06 23.42 1.16
C ASP A 196 7.27 23.81 -0.11
N GLY A 197 6.38 24.80 -0.02
CA GLY A 197 5.55 25.29 -1.10
C GLY A 197 4.26 24.48 -1.33
N MET A 198 4.06 23.39 -0.63
CA MET A 198 2.83 22.57 -0.71
C MET A 198 1.65 23.29 -0.06
N TYR A 199 0.43 22.93 -0.44
CA TYR A 199 -0.79 23.43 0.21
C TYR A 199 -1.27 22.43 1.25
N GLU A 200 -1.61 22.92 2.44
CA GLU A 200 -2.17 22.13 3.54
C GLU A 200 -3.63 22.49 3.77
N ILE A 201 -4.48 21.46 3.86
CA ILE A 201 -5.87 21.57 4.32
C ILE A 201 -6.02 20.76 5.60
N ARG A 202 -6.68 21.36 6.59
CA ARG A 202 -7.09 20.70 7.84
C ARG A 202 -8.58 20.51 7.87
N THR A 203 -8.99 19.26 8.07
CA THR A 203 -10.41 18.89 8.19
C THR A 203 -10.68 18.40 9.60
N TYR A 204 -11.61 19.05 10.28
CA TYR A 204 -12.04 18.71 11.65
C TYR A 204 -13.38 17.99 11.57
N ARG A 205 -13.41 16.75 12.01
CA ARG A 205 -14.61 15.92 12.04
C ARG A 205 -15.23 15.89 13.43
N SER A 206 -16.53 15.54 13.50
CA SER A 206 -17.30 15.43 14.73
C SER A 206 -16.69 14.47 15.77
N ASN A 207 -15.94 13.45 15.32
CA ASN A 207 -15.24 12.49 16.16
C ASN A 207 -13.94 13.04 16.82
N ARG A 208 -13.71 14.35 16.73
CA ARG A 208 -12.51 15.07 17.22
C ARG A 208 -11.19 14.72 16.51
N ASN A 209 -11.20 13.88 15.50
CA ASN A 209 -10.01 13.63 14.71
C ASN A 209 -9.76 14.80 13.74
N ILE A 210 -8.49 15.16 13.62
CA ILE A 210 -8.02 16.16 12.67
C ILE A 210 -7.35 15.41 11.52
N ARG A 211 -7.86 15.60 10.32
CA ARG A 211 -7.23 15.10 9.11
C ARG A 211 -6.50 16.25 8.42
N VAL A 212 -5.24 16.03 8.11
CA VAL A 212 -4.40 16.95 7.36
C VAL A 212 -4.15 16.35 5.99
N SER A 213 -4.45 17.09 4.94
CA SER A 213 -4.14 16.72 3.55
C SER A 213 -3.14 17.72 2.98
N VAL A 214 -2.05 17.22 2.40
CA VAL A 214 -1.03 18.02 1.75
C VAL A 214 -1.17 17.85 0.24
N ILE A 215 -1.31 18.96 -0.48
CA ILE A 215 -1.64 19.00 -1.89
C ILE A 215 -0.47 19.59 -2.67
N ASP A 216 -0.10 18.92 -3.76
CA ASP A 216 0.90 19.41 -4.71
C ASP A 216 0.38 20.69 -5.40
N PRO A 217 1.16 21.81 -5.38
CA PRO A 217 0.71 23.09 -5.91
C PRO A 217 0.61 23.09 -7.43
N LYS A 218 1.41 22.27 -8.12
CA LYS A 218 1.47 22.22 -9.58
C LYS A 218 0.35 21.34 -10.16
N TYR A 219 0.14 20.17 -9.57
CA TYR A 219 -0.74 19.16 -10.14
C TYR A 219 -2.05 19.01 -9.39
N GLY A 220 -2.17 19.57 -8.18
CA GLY A 220 -3.40 19.57 -7.39
C GLY A 220 -3.80 18.22 -6.82
N TRP A 221 -2.92 17.22 -6.80
CA TRP A 221 -3.22 15.96 -6.14
C TRP A 221 -2.79 15.95 -4.67
N VAL A 222 -3.34 15.04 -3.89
CA VAL A 222 -3.01 14.87 -2.47
C VAL A 222 -1.79 13.98 -2.35
N SER A 223 -0.62 14.55 -2.02
CA SER A 223 0.65 13.83 -1.87
C SER A 223 0.83 13.18 -0.51
N GLN A 224 0.24 13.79 0.54
CA GLN A 224 0.35 13.26 1.90
C GLN A 224 -0.97 13.44 2.64
N GLN A 225 -1.20 12.52 3.57
CA GLN A 225 -2.30 12.62 4.52
C GLN A 225 -1.83 12.22 5.90
N ALA A 226 -2.33 12.91 6.92
CA ALA A 226 -2.09 12.58 8.30
C ALA A 226 -3.38 12.66 9.10
N MET A 227 -3.52 11.79 10.08
CA MET A 227 -4.63 11.79 11.01
C MET A 227 -4.11 11.98 12.43
N TYR A 228 -4.68 12.94 13.13
CA TYR A 228 -4.36 13.23 14.51
C TYR A 228 -5.60 13.04 15.38
N ASP A 229 -5.39 12.67 16.64
CA ASP A 229 -6.47 12.69 17.63
C ASP A 229 -6.73 14.11 18.15
N GLY A 230 -7.76 14.26 19.01
CA GLY A 230 -8.10 15.55 19.61
C GLY A 230 -7.04 16.15 20.54
N ALA A 231 -6.03 15.36 20.94
CA ALA A 231 -4.87 15.81 21.69
C ALA A 231 -3.66 16.18 20.80
N GLY A 232 -3.80 16.09 19.48
CA GLY A 232 -2.74 16.39 18.52
C GLY A 232 -1.71 15.28 18.35
N ARG A 233 -1.96 14.04 18.81
CA ARG A 233 -1.08 12.90 18.60
C ARG A 233 -1.33 12.33 17.21
N LEU A 234 -0.25 12.04 16.46
CA LEU A 234 -0.33 11.39 15.16
C LEU A 234 -0.81 9.95 15.32
N LEU A 235 -1.92 9.63 14.65
CA LEU A 235 -2.52 8.30 14.64
C LEU A 235 -2.14 7.52 13.40
N ALA A 236 -2.05 8.19 12.26
CA ALA A 236 -1.74 7.57 10.99
C ALA A 236 -1.19 8.59 9.99
N HIS A 237 -0.39 8.11 9.06
CA HIS A 237 0.21 8.89 7.99
C HIS A 237 0.19 8.09 6.69
N ALA A 238 -0.05 8.76 5.58
CA ALA A 238 0.01 8.18 4.24
C ALA A 238 0.78 9.12 3.32
N ASP A 239 1.76 8.56 2.59
CA ASP A 239 2.43 9.20 1.46
C ASP A 239 1.94 8.55 0.17
N SER A 240 1.54 9.37 -0.80
CA SER A 240 1.11 8.95 -2.12
C SER A 240 2.09 9.54 -3.14
N ILE A 241 2.84 8.68 -3.79
CA ILE A 241 3.98 9.03 -4.65
C ILE A 241 3.91 8.30 -5.99
N ASP A 242 4.83 8.62 -6.90
CA ASP A 242 4.93 8.01 -8.24
C ASP A 242 3.62 8.14 -9.05
N TYR A 243 3.02 9.32 -9.04
CA TYR A 243 1.76 9.59 -9.73
C TYR A 243 1.85 9.32 -11.22
N GLN A 244 0.80 8.72 -11.76
CA GLN A 244 0.59 8.47 -13.19
C GLN A 244 -0.65 9.21 -13.66
N HIS A 245 -0.55 9.80 -14.85
CA HIS A 245 -1.68 10.49 -15.49
C HIS A 245 -2.48 9.53 -16.38
N TYR A 246 -3.81 9.57 -16.22
CA TYR A 246 -4.76 8.80 -17.03
C TYR A 246 -5.57 9.79 -17.88
N PRO A 247 -5.11 10.08 -19.11
CA PRO A 247 -5.65 11.19 -19.91
C PRO A 247 -7.11 10.96 -20.34
N ASP A 248 -7.53 9.73 -20.55
CA ASP A 248 -8.91 9.41 -20.97
C ASP A 248 -9.94 9.84 -19.90
N GLN A 249 -9.57 9.79 -18.63
CA GLN A 249 -10.40 10.22 -17.50
C GLN A 249 -9.97 11.57 -16.94
N GLY A 250 -8.83 12.10 -17.36
CA GLY A 250 -8.27 13.36 -16.85
C GLY A 250 -7.88 13.31 -15.37
N VAL A 251 -7.46 12.16 -14.86
CA VAL A 251 -7.14 11.96 -13.44
C VAL A 251 -5.71 11.51 -13.24
N ASN A 252 -5.19 11.76 -12.04
CA ASN A 252 -3.88 11.32 -11.60
C ASN A 252 -4.03 10.36 -10.43
N LEU A 253 -3.34 9.21 -10.48
CA LEU A 253 -3.37 8.20 -9.42
C LEU A 253 -1.96 7.84 -8.98
N PRO A 254 -1.73 7.55 -7.69
CA PRO A 254 -0.41 7.19 -7.17
C PRO A 254 0.02 5.80 -7.65
N GLY A 255 1.30 5.65 -7.97
CA GLY A 255 1.93 4.35 -8.26
C GLY A 255 2.45 3.67 -7.00
N LEU A 256 2.58 4.40 -5.90
CA LEU A 256 2.98 3.87 -4.61
C LEU A 256 2.27 4.62 -3.48
N ILE A 257 1.79 3.88 -2.48
CA ILE A 257 1.17 4.41 -1.27
C ILE A 257 1.88 3.79 -0.08
N GLU A 258 2.50 4.62 0.74
CA GLU A 258 3.14 4.21 1.99
C GLU A 258 2.24 4.62 3.17
N LEU A 259 1.83 3.65 3.96
CA LEU A 259 0.92 3.82 5.07
C LEU A 259 1.64 3.51 6.38
N THR A 260 1.55 4.41 7.34
CA THR A 260 2.03 4.18 8.71
C THR A 260 0.88 4.40 9.68
N ALA A 261 0.61 3.42 10.52
CA ALA A 261 -0.33 3.54 11.63
C ALA A 261 0.40 3.39 12.96
N TYR A 262 0.07 4.26 13.91
CA TYR A 262 0.72 4.31 15.23
C TYR A 262 -0.19 3.72 16.28
N ASN A 263 0.36 2.81 17.07
CA ASN A 263 -0.34 2.26 18.22
C ASN A 263 -0.17 3.21 19.44
N PRO A 264 -1.23 3.61 20.15
CA PRO A 264 -1.13 4.41 21.37
C PRO A 264 -0.25 3.79 22.45
N ALA A 265 -0.10 2.47 22.49
CA ALA A 265 0.77 1.76 23.44
C ALA A 265 2.25 1.70 23.01
N GLY A 266 2.61 2.34 21.90
CA GLY A 266 3.93 2.29 21.29
C GLY A 266 4.01 1.18 20.21
N GLY A 267 4.70 1.49 19.15
CA GLY A 267 4.80 0.66 17.95
C GLY A 267 4.11 1.29 16.74
N LYS A 268 4.50 0.82 15.58
CA LYS A 268 3.94 1.26 14.29
C LYS A 268 3.71 0.05 13.40
N LEU A 269 2.75 0.18 12.52
CA LEU A 269 2.51 -0.73 11.39
C LEU A 269 2.80 0.05 10.12
N GLU A 270 3.74 -0.44 9.31
CA GLU A 270 4.10 0.13 8.02
C GLU A 270 3.66 -0.82 6.92
N ILE A 271 2.91 -0.28 5.97
CA ILE A 271 2.38 -1.01 4.82
C ILE A 271 2.69 -0.20 3.57
N SER A 272 3.30 -0.84 2.59
CA SER A 272 3.47 -0.29 1.26
C SER A 272 2.52 -0.99 0.29
N VAL A 273 1.72 -0.22 -0.42
CA VAL A 273 0.82 -0.68 -1.48
C VAL A 273 1.29 -0.07 -2.78
N ASP A 274 1.64 -0.91 -3.74
CA ASP A 274 2.12 -0.54 -5.08
C ASP A 274 1.07 -0.97 -6.11
N PRO A 275 0.12 -0.10 -6.46
CA PRO A 275 -0.92 -0.38 -7.46
C PRO A 275 -0.35 -0.26 -8.88
N SER A 276 -0.82 -1.11 -9.76
CA SER A 276 -0.45 -1.10 -11.17
C SER A 276 -1.63 -1.52 -12.03
N ASN A 277 -1.56 -1.26 -13.34
CA ASN A 277 -2.62 -1.66 -14.28
C ASN A 277 -4.02 -1.15 -13.88
N TYR A 278 -4.11 0.11 -13.51
CA TYR A 278 -5.39 0.72 -13.13
C TYR A 278 -6.44 0.62 -14.22
N LYS A 279 -7.60 0.09 -13.87
CA LYS A 279 -8.83 0.09 -14.66
C LYS A 279 -9.83 1.00 -13.98
N LEU A 280 -10.19 2.07 -14.66
CA LEU A 280 -11.07 3.10 -14.11
C LEU A 280 -12.49 2.93 -14.62
N ASN A 281 -13.46 3.06 -13.74
CA ASN A 281 -14.89 2.94 -14.02
C ASN A 281 -15.29 1.60 -14.65
N SER A 282 -14.50 0.56 -14.39
CA SER A 282 -14.71 -0.80 -14.88
C SER A 282 -14.19 -1.78 -13.83
N ILE A 283 -15.09 -2.49 -13.18
CA ILE A 283 -14.77 -3.57 -12.23
C ILE A 283 -15.23 -4.89 -12.83
N TYR A 284 -14.35 -5.85 -12.81
CA TYR A 284 -14.61 -7.22 -13.25
C TYR A 284 -14.84 -8.10 -12.01
N GLY A 285 -15.84 -8.94 -12.08
CA GLY A 285 -16.19 -9.89 -11.04
C GLY A 285 -17.67 -9.82 -10.67
N ASP A 286 -18.08 -10.77 -9.86
CA ASP A 286 -19.42 -10.83 -9.28
C ASP A 286 -19.49 -9.82 -8.11
N PRO A 287 -20.32 -8.76 -8.19
CA PRO A 287 -20.40 -7.73 -7.15
C PRO A 287 -20.77 -8.30 -5.77
N ASP A 288 -21.63 -9.32 -5.75
CA ASP A 288 -22.09 -9.91 -4.49
C ASP A 288 -20.94 -10.62 -3.76
N LYS A 289 -20.02 -11.22 -4.51
CA LYS A 289 -18.82 -11.86 -3.95
C LYS A 289 -17.71 -10.88 -3.68
N LEU A 290 -17.54 -9.89 -4.55
CA LEU A 290 -16.45 -8.92 -4.45
C LEU A 290 -16.57 -8.08 -3.18
N TRP A 291 -17.78 -7.66 -2.81
CA TRP A 291 -18.02 -6.81 -1.66
C TRP A 291 -18.49 -7.56 -0.39
N ALA A 292 -18.56 -8.88 -0.46
CA ALA A 292 -18.88 -9.68 0.71
C ALA A 292 -17.68 -9.84 1.64
N MET A 293 -17.92 -9.71 2.94
CA MET A 293 -16.95 -10.18 3.93
C MET A 293 -16.69 -11.69 3.69
N PRO A 294 -15.43 -12.14 3.70
CA PRO A 294 -15.14 -13.56 3.49
C PRO A 294 -15.83 -14.43 4.54
N ASN A 295 -16.30 -15.59 4.12
CA ASN A 295 -16.83 -16.58 5.06
C ASN A 295 -15.69 -17.07 5.97
N PRO A 296 -15.78 -16.93 7.28
CA PRO A 296 -14.75 -17.34 8.21
C PRO A 296 -14.43 -18.84 8.15
N GLY A 297 -15.41 -19.70 7.80
CA GLY A 297 -15.24 -21.14 7.87
C GLY A 297 -14.85 -21.57 9.29
N ASN A 298 -13.63 -22.09 9.43
CA ASN A 298 -13.07 -22.48 10.73
C ASN A 298 -12.27 -21.35 11.41
N VAL A 299 -12.21 -20.16 10.83
CA VAL A 299 -11.46 -19.02 11.35
C VAL A 299 -12.34 -18.22 12.32
N SER A 300 -11.76 -17.78 13.42
CA SER A 300 -12.48 -16.98 14.42
C SER A 300 -12.90 -15.62 13.88
N LEU A 301 -14.08 -15.19 14.27
CA LEU A 301 -14.63 -13.88 13.92
C LEU A 301 -14.63 -12.99 15.17
N PHE A 302 -14.00 -11.81 15.07
CA PHE A 302 -13.85 -10.87 16.19
C PHE A 302 -14.51 -9.53 15.85
N ASN A 303 -15.47 -9.11 16.67
CA ASN A 303 -16.00 -7.76 16.58
C ASN A 303 -15.07 -6.81 17.31
N LEU A 304 -14.50 -5.83 16.57
CA LEU A 304 -13.55 -4.85 17.11
C LEU A 304 -14.17 -3.95 18.19
N VAL A 305 -15.46 -3.59 18.05
CA VAL A 305 -16.14 -2.67 18.96
C VAL A 305 -16.47 -3.34 20.28
N THR A 306 -17.04 -4.54 20.24
CA THR A 306 -17.43 -5.27 21.45
C THR A 306 -16.25 -6.04 22.06
N GLN A 307 -15.16 -6.20 21.31
CA GLN A 307 -13.99 -7.01 21.67
C GLN A 307 -14.36 -8.46 22.00
N GLN A 308 -15.41 -8.96 21.39
CA GLN A 308 -15.93 -10.30 21.59
C GLN A 308 -15.62 -11.19 20.39
N ARG A 309 -15.28 -12.44 20.68
CA ARG A 309 -15.30 -13.51 19.68
C ARG A 309 -16.74 -13.85 19.39
N VAL A 310 -17.15 -13.72 18.13
CA VAL A 310 -18.47 -14.11 17.67
C VAL A 310 -18.39 -15.57 17.27
N SER A 311 -19.02 -16.45 18.06
CA SER A 311 -19.32 -17.81 17.59
C SER A 311 -20.45 -17.70 16.57
N GLU A 312 -20.25 -18.22 15.34
CA GLU A 312 -21.39 -18.32 14.42
C GLU A 312 -22.56 -18.97 15.13
N PRO A 313 -23.80 -18.45 15.00
CA PRO A 313 -24.98 -19.23 15.33
C PRO A 313 -24.93 -20.46 14.40
N GLN A 314 -24.75 -21.62 14.97
CA GLN A 314 -24.97 -22.84 14.23
C GLN A 314 -26.33 -22.68 13.57
N MET A 315 -26.41 -22.73 12.25
CA MET A 315 -27.66 -22.91 11.55
C MET A 315 -28.26 -24.21 12.10
N GLU A 316 -29.22 -24.03 12.97
CA GLU A 316 -30.05 -25.11 13.48
C GLU A 316 -30.78 -25.67 12.25
N ILE A 317 -30.22 -26.73 11.69
CA ILE A 317 -30.97 -27.58 10.78
C ILE A 317 -32.09 -28.13 11.66
N ASP A 318 -33.28 -27.59 11.48
CA ASP A 318 -34.50 -28.14 12.05
C ASP A 318 -34.57 -29.62 11.76
N LYS A 319 -33.97 -30.44 12.61
CA LYS A 319 -34.34 -31.81 12.79
C LYS A 319 -35.60 -31.83 13.64
N VAL A 320 -36.74 -31.86 12.96
CA VAL A 320 -37.96 -32.40 13.54
C VAL A 320 -37.62 -33.78 14.11
N SER A 321 -37.48 -33.89 15.43
CA SER A 321 -37.69 -35.12 16.18
C SER A 321 -37.78 -34.82 17.67
N ASP A 322 -38.97 -35.08 18.18
CA ASP A 322 -39.36 -35.58 19.50
C ASP A 322 -38.53 -35.23 20.74
N GLY A 323 -39.28 -34.65 21.63
CA GLY A 323 -38.97 -34.26 22.99
C GLY A 323 -38.00 -35.09 23.79
N LYS A 324 -37.05 -34.36 24.39
CA LYS A 324 -36.60 -34.56 25.78
C LYS A 324 -35.81 -33.34 26.25
N SER A 325 -36.28 -32.80 27.36
CA SER A 325 -35.65 -31.74 28.14
C SER A 325 -34.22 -32.08 28.52
N PHE A 326 -33.30 -31.12 28.32
CA PHE A 326 -31.98 -31.12 28.97
C PHE A 326 -31.68 -29.78 29.59
N ASP A 327 -31.26 -29.82 30.83
CA ASP A 327 -30.90 -28.72 31.73
C ASP A 327 -29.72 -27.89 31.22
N HIS A 328 -29.90 -26.57 31.23
CA HIS A 328 -28.82 -25.61 31.01
C HIS A 328 -27.96 -25.48 32.25
N ARG A 329 -26.72 -25.93 32.19
CA ARG A 329 -25.64 -25.42 33.06
C ARG A 329 -24.81 -24.40 32.28
N THR A 330 -24.97 -23.15 32.66
CA THR A 330 -24.11 -22.05 32.26
C THR A 330 -22.72 -22.20 32.87
N SER A 331 -21.71 -22.38 32.04
CA SER A 331 -20.32 -22.19 32.44
C SER A 331 -19.87 -20.80 32.00
N SER A 332 -19.64 -19.93 32.99
CA SER A 332 -18.98 -18.64 32.82
C SER A 332 -17.52 -18.85 32.45
N GLY A 333 -17.18 -18.59 31.17
CA GLY A 333 -15.80 -18.50 30.71
C GLY A 333 -15.26 -17.10 30.94
N GLU A 334 -14.22 -16.99 31.76
CA GLU A 334 -13.52 -15.76 32.05
C GLU A 334 -12.97 -15.10 30.78
N ASN A 335 -13.32 -13.82 30.62
CA ASN A 335 -12.78 -12.92 29.63
C ASN A 335 -11.27 -12.73 29.83
N ARG A 336 -10.43 -13.25 28.94
CA ARG A 336 -9.02 -12.89 28.78
C ARG A 336 -8.78 -12.29 27.41
N PHE A 337 -9.32 -11.12 27.18
CA PHE A 337 -8.80 -10.23 26.15
C PHE A 337 -7.81 -9.26 26.78
N GLN A 338 -6.52 -9.56 26.67
CA GLN A 338 -5.50 -8.53 26.81
C GLN A 338 -5.52 -7.68 25.54
N SER A 339 -5.82 -6.40 25.72
CA SER A 339 -5.86 -5.37 24.70
C SER A 339 -4.67 -5.46 23.74
N PHE A 340 -4.87 -5.00 22.51
CA PHE A 340 -3.84 -4.71 21.50
C PHE A 340 -2.74 -3.75 21.98
N ALA A 341 -2.85 -3.28 23.23
CA ALA A 341 -1.91 -2.43 23.93
C ALA A 341 -0.95 -3.28 24.77
N GLY A 342 0.24 -3.51 24.24
CA GLY A 342 1.41 -3.72 25.06
C GLY A 342 1.91 -5.13 25.29
N ARG A 343 2.81 -5.54 24.40
CA ARG A 343 4.05 -6.20 24.82
C ARG A 343 5.18 -5.74 23.90
N THR A 344 6.04 -4.91 24.46
CA THR A 344 7.38 -4.65 23.95
C THR A 344 8.14 -5.95 23.86
N LEU A 345 8.65 -6.22 22.66
CA LEU A 345 9.73 -7.18 22.46
C LEU A 345 11.00 -6.58 23.11
N ARG A 346 11.57 -7.32 24.03
CA ARG A 346 12.97 -7.17 24.42
C ARG A 346 13.83 -8.04 23.51
#